data_38e35651419b6b8d0b730073e41127a7
#
_entry.id   38e35651419b6b8d0b730073e41127a7
#
_cell.length_a   1.000
_cell.length_b   1.000
_cell.length_c   1.000
_cell.angle_alpha   90.00
_cell.angle_beta   90.00
_cell.angle_gamma   90.00
#
_symmetry.space_group_name_H-M   'P 1'
#
loop_
_entity.id
_entity.type
_entity.pdbx_description
1 polymer ?
#
loop_
_entity_poly.entity_id
_entity_poly.type
_entity_poly.pdbx_seq_one_letter_code
_entity_poly.pdbx_strand_id
1 'polypeptide(L)'
;MRDDNCIFCKIANGEIPSRTLYEDEEFRVIMDLGPATRGHALILPKEHYANLFEIPADTAARAMQVAKKVGTQIVEKLGANGLNVVQNNGECAGQTVPHFHIHLIPRYQDDGQHILWKPGKLSDEEMDAIRDQILADQES
;
A
#
# COMPACT_ATOMS: atom_id res chain seq x y z
N MET A 1 -15.13 10.34 -2.60
CA MET A 1 -15.24 11.38 -3.64
C MET A 1 -13.85 11.72 -4.14
N ARG A 2 -13.66 11.82 -5.43
CA ARG A 2 -12.34 12.14 -5.97
C ARG A 2 -11.97 13.61 -5.70
N ASP A 3 -10.67 13.85 -5.63
CA ASP A 3 -10.12 15.19 -5.40
C ASP A 3 -9.41 15.66 -6.68
N ASP A 4 -9.86 16.76 -7.25
CA ASP A 4 -9.33 17.29 -8.52
C ASP A 4 -7.88 17.79 -8.42
N ASN A 5 -7.38 18.00 -7.20
CA ASN A 5 -6.00 18.41 -6.98
C ASN A 5 -5.08 17.21 -6.67
N CYS A 6 -5.62 16.00 -6.63
CA CYS A 6 -4.86 14.80 -6.29
C CYS A 6 -4.36 14.11 -7.56
N ILE A 7 -3.04 14.00 -7.71
CA ILE A 7 -2.46 13.35 -8.87
C ILE A 7 -2.88 11.87 -8.97
N PHE A 8 -3.01 11.17 -7.84
CA PHE A 8 -3.43 9.77 -7.87
C PHE A 8 -4.90 9.61 -8.23
N CYS A 9 -5.76 10.57 -7.86
CA CYS A 9 -7.14 10.59 -8.35
C CYS A 9 -7.17 10.69 -9.87
N LYS A 10 -6.34 11.56 -10.43
CA LYS A 10 -6.27 11.76 -11.88
C LYS A 10 -5.76 10.53 -12.59
N ILE A 11 -4.72 9.88 -12.06
CA ILE A 11 -4.18 8.66 -12.65
C ILE A 11 -5.19 7.52 -12.53
N ALA A 12 -5.78 7.35 -11.34
CA ALA A 12 -6.74 6.27 -11.09
C ALA A 12 -7.97 6.35 -11.98
N ASN A 13 -8.38 7.57 -12.34
CA ASN A 13 -9.56 7.81 -13.18
C ASN A 13 -9.21 8.02 -14.66
N GLY A 14 -7.97 7.78 -15.05
CA GLY A 14 -7.56 7.78 -16.45
C GLY A 14 -7.28 9.14 -17.07
N GLU A 15 -7.28 10.21 -16.27
CA GLU A 15 -6.99 11.56 -16.79
C GLU A 15 -5.52 11.74 -17.10
N ILE A 16 -4.64 11.06 -16.37
CA ILE A 16 -3.20 11.04 -16.65
C ILE A 16 -2.85 9.62 -17.09
N PRO A 17 -2.20 9.46 -18.25
CA PRO A 17 -1.84 8.13 -18.73
C PRO A 17 -0.90 7.40 -17.78
N SER A 18 -1.05 6.08 -17.73
CA SER A 18 -0.21 5.21 -16.91
C SER A 18 -0.13 3.84 -17.56
N ARG A 19 0.82 3.02 -17.13
CA ARG A 19 0.87 1.63 -17.55
C ARG A 19 0.03 0.83 -16.58
N THR A 20 -1.19 0.53 -16.98
CA THR A 20 -2.21 -0.12 -16.16
C THR A 20 -2.07 -1.64 -16.26
N LEU A 21 -1.98 -2.29 -15.10
CA LEU A 21 -1.91 -3.76 -15.02
C LEU A 21 -3.28 -4.39 -14.76
N TYR A 22 -4.18 -3.64 -14.13
CA TYR A 22 -5.49 -4.12 -13.74
C TYR A 22 -6.41 -2.91 -13.50
N GLU A 23 -7.68 -3.07 -13.81
CA GLU A 23 -8.66 -2.04 -13.53
C GLU A 23 -10.02 -2.66 -13.30
N ASP A 24 -10.74 -2.16 -12.30
CA ASP A 24 -12.16 -2.46 -12.09
C ASP A 24 -12.88 -1.15 -11.74
N GLU A 25 -14.10 -1.24 -11.23
CA GLU A 25 -14.90 -0.06 -10.92
C GLU A 25 -14.32 0.76 -9.77
N GLU A 26 -13.59 0.13 -8.86
CA GLU A 26 -13.08 0.77 -7.64
C GLU A 26 -11.60 1.07 -7.70
N PHE A 27 -10.81 0.29 -8.43
CA PHE A 27 -9.34 0.36 -8.37
C PHE A 27 -8.71 0.39 -9.73
N ARG A 28 -7.53 0.98 -9.78
CA ARG A 28 -6.60 0.85 -10.90
C ARG A 28 -5.23 0.49 -10.33
N VAL A 29 -4.58 -0.48 -10.94
CA VAL A 29 -3.22 -0.87 -10.58
C VAL A 29 -2.30 -0.43 -11.70
N ILE A 30 -1.29 0.36 -11.34
CA ILE A 30 -0.37 0.96 -12.29
C ILE A 30 1.07 0.57 -11.96
N MET A 31 1.95 0.66 -12.95
CA MET A 31 3.38 0.52 -12.70
C MET A 31 3.93 1.81 -12.12
N ASP A 32 4.76 1.71 -11.08
CA ASP A 32 5.41 2.87 -10.46
C ASP A 32 6.51 3.39 -11.39
N LEU A 33 6.53 4.70 -11.64
CA LEU A 33 7.55 5.34 -12.49
C LEU A 33 8.90 5.47 -11.79
N GLY A 34 8.94 5.40 -10.46
CA GLY A 34 10.17 5.38 -9.67
C GLY A 34 10.32 4.06 -8.94
N PRO A 35 10.41 2.93 -9.66
CA PRO A 35 10.28 1.62 -9.06
C PRO A 35 11.46 1.28 -8.12
N ALA A 36 11.13 0.65 -6.99
CA ALA A 36 12.15 0.09 -6.12
C ALA A 36 12.80 -1.12 -6.76
N THR A 37 11.99 -1.92 -7.48
CA THR A 37 12.45 -3.10 -8.19
C THR A 37 11.68 -3.23 -9.51
N ARG A 38 12.12 -4.15 -10.35
CA ARG A 38 11.45 -4.46 -11.61
C ARG A 38 10.06 -5.02 -11.33
N GLY A 39 9.03 -4.30 -11.80
CA GLY A 39 7.64 -4.72 -11.61
C GLY A 39 6.93 -4.08 -10.41
N HIS A 40 7.55 -3.13 -9.74
CA HIS A 40 6.92 -2.38 -8.64
C HIS A 40 5.65 -1.71 -9.14
N ALA A 41 4.53 -1.99 -8.49
CA ALA A 41 3.22 -1.49 -8.89
C ALA A 41 2.51 -0.82 -7.72
N LEU A 42 1.49 -0.02 -8.04
CA LEU A 42 0.66 0.68 -7.05
C LEU A 42 -0.80 0.34 -7.28
N ILE A 43 -1.50 0.01 -6.21
CA ILE A 43 -2.96 -0.13 -6.24
C ILE A 43 -3.55 1.18 -5.78
N LEU A 44 -4.37 1.80 -6.63
CA LEU A 44 -5.00 3.09 -6.36
C LEU A 44 -6.52 2.93 -6.34
N PRO A 45 -7.20 3.29 -5.24
CA PRO A 45 -8.65 3.45 -5.31
C PRO A 45 -9.01 4.64 -6.19
N LYS A 46 -10.10 4.55 -6.93
CA LYS A 46 -10.60 5.63 -7.79
C LYS A 46 -11.22 6.76 -7.00
N GLU A 47 -11.83 6.44 -5.85
CA GLU A 47 -12.30 7.43 -4.89
C GLU A 47 -11.12 7.94 -4.07
N HIS A 48 -11.22 9.17 -3.61
CA HIS A 48 -10.16 9.76 -2.79
C HIS A 48 -10.34 9.39 -1.31
N TYR A 49 -9.35 8.70 -0.76
CA TYR A 49 -9.20 8.48 0.68
C TYR A 49 -7.76 8.83 1.01
N ALA A 50 -7.53 9.67 2.00
CA ALA A 50 -6.17 10.12 2.30
C ALA A 50 -5.28 8.97 2.78
N ASN A 51 -5.83 8.04 3.54
CA ASN A 51 -5.04 6.97 4.18
C ASN A 51 -5.96 5.85 4.67
N LEU A 52 -5.37 4.87 5.35
CA LEU A 52 -6.08 3.72 5.90
C LEU A 52 -7.15 4.12 6.91
N PHE A 53 -6.96 5.23 7.61
CA PHE A 53 -7.92 5.65 8.64
C PHE A 53 -9.18 6.22 8.04
N GLU A 54 -9.16 6.67 6.79
CA GLU A 54 -10.31 7.25 6.10
C GLU A 54 -11.01 6.28 5.16
N ILE A 55 -10.29 5.30 4.62
CA ILE A 55 -10.88 4.35 3.67
C ILE A 55 -11.90 3.44 4.38
N PRO A 56 -13.09 3.18 3.78
CA PRO A 56 -14.01 2.23 4.37
C PRO A 56 -13.39 0.83 4.47
N ALA A 57 -13.71 0.12 5.55
CA ALA A 57 -13.15 -1.20 5.81
C ALA A 57 -13.40 -2.18 4.65
N ASP A 58 -14.60 -2.15 4.09
CA ASP A 58 -14.95 -3.03 2.97
C ASP A 58 -14.11 -2.73 1.73
N THR A 59 -13.88 -1.45 1.46
CA THR A 59 -13.02 -1.04 0.34
C THR A 59 -11.59 -1.49 0.56
N ALA A 60 -11.07 -1.34 1.78
CA ALA A 60 -9.74 -1.82 2.13
C ALA A 60 -9.61 -3.34 1.96
N ALA A 61 -10.66 -4.09 2.31
CA ALA A 61 -10.69 -5.53 2.12
C ALA A 61 -10.60 -5.91 0.65
N ARG A 62 -11.35 -5.21 -0.21
CA ARG A 62 -11.29 -5.45 -1.66
C ARG A 62 -9.95 -5.03 -2.26
N ALA A 63 -9.32 -3.99 -1.72
CA ALA A 63 -7.96 -3.60 -2.13
C ALA A 63 -6.97 -4.73 -1.89
N MET A 64 -7.08 -5.43 -0.76
CA MET A 64 -6.21 -6.56 -0.44
C MET A 64 -6.50 -7.76 -1.36
N GLN A 65 -7.73 -7.96 -1.77
CA GLN A 65 -8.06 -8.98 -2.76
C GLN A 65 -7.38 -8.70 -4.11
N VAL A 66 -7.38 -7.43 -4.52
CA VAL A 66 -6.66 -6.99 -5.73
C VAL A 66 -5.16 -7.22 -5.56
N ALA A 67 -4.61 -6.91 -4.38
CA ALA A 67 -3.19 -7.14 -4.08
C ALA A 67 -2.81 -8.61 -4.25
N LYS A 68 -3.64 -9.52 -3.77
CA LYS A 68 -3.42 -10.94 -3.93
C LYS A 68 -3.41 -11.34 -5.41
N LYS A 69 -4.41 -10.89 -6.15
CA LYS A 69 -4.57 -11.25 -7.57
C LYS A 69 -3.40 -10.73 -8.41
N VAL A 70 -3.15 -9.43 -8.35
CA VAL A 70 -2.14 -8.79 -9.19
C VAL A 70 -0.73 -9.11 -8.70
N GLY A 71 -0.53 -9.14 -7.38
CA GLY A 71 0.76 -9.50 -6.79
C GLY A 71 1.20 -10.90 -7.18
N THR A 72 0.29 -11.87 -7.15
CA THR A 72 0.56 -13.24 -7.59
C THR A 72 0.97 -13.26 -9.05
N GLN A 73 0.23 -12.53 -9.90
CA GLN A 73 0.51 -12.44 -11.33
C GLN A 73 1.90 -11.85 -11.59
N ILE A 74 2.26 -10.76 -10.89
CA ILE A 74 3.56 -10.13 -11.04
C ILE A 74 4.68 -11.11 -10.67
N VAL A 75 4.55 -11.77 -9.52
CA VAL A 75 5.57 -12.71 -9.03
C VAL A 75 5.75 -13.86 -10.02
N GLU A 76 4.66 -14.46 -10.49
CA GLU A 76 4.73 -15.58 -11.43
C GLU A 76 5.31 -15.16 -12.78
N LYS A 77 4.86 -14.04 -13.32
CA LYS A 77 5.28 -13.61 -14.65
C LYS A 77 6.71 -13.09 -14.71
N LEU A 78 7.19 -12.46 -13.64
CA LEU A 78 8.53 -11.89 -13.61
C LEU A 78 9.54 -12.80 -12.91
N GLY A 79 9.12 -13.92 -12.36
CA GLY A 79 10.01 -14.85 -11.68
C GLY A 79 10.60 -14.28 -10.39
N ALA A 80 9.81 -13.49 -9.65
CA ALA A 80 10.27 -12.92 -8.40
C ALA A 80 10.40 -13.98 -7.31
N ASN A 81 11.29 -13.73 -6.36
CA ASN A 81 11.54 -14.64 -5.23
C ASN A 81 10.63 -14.33 -4.05
N GLY A 82 10.02 -13.17 -4.01
CA GLY A 82 9.12 -12.74 -2.95
C GLY A 82 8.38 -11.47 -3.32
N LEU A 83 7.54 -11.00 -2.41
CA LEU A 83 6.74 -9.79 -2.63
C LEU A 83 6.57 -9.05 -1.30
N ASN A 84 6.86 -7.75 -1.32
CA ASN A 84 6.44 -6.87 -0.23
C ASN A 84 5.15 -6.18 -0.62
N VAL A 85 4.18 -6.22 0.29
CA VAL A 85 2.93 -5.46 0.16
C VAL A 85 2.99 -4.38 1.22
N VAL A 86 3.10 -3.12 0.79
CA VAL A 86 3.39 -2.01 1.69
C VAL A 86 2.32 -0.94 1.55
N GLN A 87 1.78 -0.50 2.68
CA GLN A 87 0.82 0.59 2.73
C GLN A 87 1.23 1.52 3.87
N ASN A 88 1.43 2.80 3.56
CA ASN A 88 1.95 3.78 4.50
C ASN A 88 0.91 4.84 4.83
N ASN A 89 0.84 5.26 6.08
CA ASN A 89 -0.12 6.25 6.56
C ASN A 89 0.62 7.34 7.33
N GLY A 90 0.66 8.54 6.76
CA GLY A 90 1.37 9.68 7.33
C GLY A 90 2.80 9.79 6.83
N GLU A 91 3.32 11.02 6.83
CA GLU A 91 4.67 11.30 6.32
C GLU A 91 5.74 10.56 7.11
N CYS A 92 5.61 10.49 8.44
CA CYS A 92 6.58 9.80 9.29
C CYS A 92 6.70 8.32 8.96
N ALA A 93 5.63 7.74 8.42
CA ALA A 93 5.60 6.33 8.00
C ALA A 93 5.99 6.14 6.55
N GLY A 94 6.31 7.22 5.81
CA GLY A 94 6.74 7.12 4.42
C GLY A 94 5.68 7.41 3.37
N GLN A 95 4.51 7.90 3.78
CA GLN A 95 3.47 8.28 2.81
C GLN A 95 3.85 9.61 2.14
N THR A 96 4.09 9.57 0.84
CA THR A 96 4.50 10.76 0.08
C THR A 96 3.35 11.43 -0.65
N VAL A 97 2.26 10.70 -0.94
CA VAL A 97 1.07 11.22 -1.60
C VAL A 97 -0.14 10.94 -0.72
N PRO A 98 -0.95 11.98 -0.36
CA PRO A 98 -2.09 11.81 0.55
C PRO A 98 -3.32 11.23 -0.17
N HIS A 99 -3.14 10.08 -0.76
CA HIS A 99 -4.15 9.25 -1.41
C HIS A 99 -3.77 7.82 -1.11
N PHE A 100 -4.66 7.10 -0.44
CA PHE A 100 -4.41 5.70 -0.06
C PHE A 100 -3.87 4.91 -1.26
N HIS A 101 -2.77 4.22 -1.07
CA HIS A 101 -2.24 3.33 -2.11
C HIS A 101 -1.46 2.19 -1.48
N ILE A 102 -1.45 1.06 -2.17
CA ILE A 102 -0.70 -0.12 -1.74
C ILE A 102 0.41 -0.36 -2.76
N HIS A 103 1.64 -0.46 -2.26
CA HIS A 103 2.79 -0.85 -3.07
C HIS A 103 2.84 -2.37 -3.18
N LEU A 104 3.02 -2.86 -4.39
CA LEU A 104 3.36 -4.24 -4.67
C LEU A 104 4.78 -4.24 -5.18
N ILE A 105 5.71 -4.72 -4.36
CA ILE A 105 7.14 -4.66 -4.67
C ILE A 105 7.69 -6.07 -4.79
N PRO A 106 7.82 -6.59 -6.02
CA PRO A 106 8.42 -7.92 -6.20
C PRO A 106 9.88 -7.87 -5.79
N ARG A 107 10.34 -8.91 -5.11
CA ARG A 107 11.69 -8.95 -4.58
C ARG A 107 12.48 -10.06 -5.28
N TYR A 108 13.73 -9.74 -5.58
CA TYR A 108 14.64 -10.66 -6.28
C TYR A 108 15.90 -10.84 -5.45
N GLN A 109 16.56 -11.98 -5.63
CA GLN A 109 17.86 -12.17 -4.99
C GLN A 109 18.80 -11.03 -5.42
N ASP A 110 19.46 -10.41 -4.47
CA ASP A 110 20.44 -9.35 -4.71
C ASP A 110 19.91 -8.11 -5.44
N ASP A 111 18.62 -7.76 -5.21
CA ASP A 111 18.01 -6.57 -5.83
C ASP A 111 18.47 -5.26 -5.20
N GLY A 112 19.25 -5.31 -4.13
CA GLY A 112 19.84 -4.12 -3.51
C GLY A 112 18.88 -3.32 -2.65
N GLN A 113 17.65 -3.76 -2.47
CA GLN A 113 16.67 -3.03 -1.66
C GLN A 113 16.61 -3.59 -0.24
N HIS A 114 16.37 -2.69 0.72
CA HIS A 114 16.28 -3.02 2.13
C HIS A 114 14.96 -2.51 2.70
N ILE A 115 13.87 -3.23 2.41
CA ILE A 115 12.54 -2.91 2.94
C ILE A 115 12.36 -3.69 4.24
N LEU A 116 13.17 -3.31 5.23
CA LEU A 116 13.26 -3.97 6.52
C LEU A 116 13.31 -2.91 7.62
N TRP A 117 13.11 -3.36 8.85
CA TRP A 117 13.27 -2.51 10.03
C TRP A 117 14.34 -3.10 10.93
N LYS A 118 14.85 -2.28 11.81
CA LYS A 118 15.78 -2.72 12.83
C LYS A 118 14.98 -3.17 14.06
N PRO A 119 15.08 -4.46 14.47
CA PRO A 119 14.35 -4.91 15.66
C PRO A 119 14.78 -4.12 16.88
N GLY A 120 13.79 -3.64 17.63
CA GLY A 120 14.02 -3.01 18.90
C GLY A 120 13.79 -3.98 20.03
N LYS A 121 13.78 -3.46 21.26
CA LYS A 121 13.54 -4.28 22.44
C LYS A 121 12.81 -3.45 23.49
N LEU A 122 11.78 -4.06 24.06
CA LEU A 122 11.01 -3.50 25.18
C LEU A 122 10.97 -4.56 26.27
N SER A 123 10.92 -4.14 27.52
CA SER A 123 10.72 -5.06 28.65
C SER A 123 9.27 -5.56 28.64
N ASP A 124 9.02 -6.68 29.33
CA ASP A 124 7.67 -7.22 29.47
C ASP A 124 6.74 -6.20 30.11
N GLU A 125 7.24 -5.47 31.11
CA GLU A 125 6.46 -4.43 31.80
C GLU A 125 6.08 -3.29 30.87
N GLU A 126 7.01 -2.86 30.01
CA GLU A 126 6.73 -1.82 29.02
C GLU A 126 5.70 -2.29 27.99
N MET A 127 5.82 -3.53 27.53
CA MET A 127 4.87 -4.10 26.57
C MET A 127 3.47 -4.21 27.17
N ASP A 128 3.38 -4.65 28.43
CA ASP A 128 2.09 -4.72 29.12
C ASP A 128 1.45 -3.35 29.26
N ALA A 129 2.23 -2.33 29.61
CA ALA A 129 1.73 -0.97 29.74
C ALA A 129 1.24 -0.41 28.41
N ILE A 130 1.95 -0.68 27.32
CA ILE A 130 1.55 -0.26 25.98
C ILE A 130 0.26 -0.96 25.58
N ARG A 131 0.18 -2.27 25.81
CA ARG A 131 -1.04 -3.03 25.55
C ARG A 131 -2.23 -2.41 26.26
N ASP A 132 -2.08 -2.11 27.55
CA ASP A 132 -3.14 -1.54 28.35
C ASP A 132 -3.58 -0.17 27.82
N GLN A 133 -2.62 0.62 27.37
CA GLN A 133 -2.91 1.93 26.77
C GLN A 133 -3.69 1.79 25.47
N ILE A 134 -3.30 0.84 24.62
CA ILE A 134 -3.99 0.58 23.34
C ILE A 134 -5.42 0.11 23.59
N LEU A 135 -5.65 -0.72 24.59
CA LEU A 135 -6.95 -1.29 24.90
C LEU A 135 -7.83 -0.37 25.74
N ALA A 136 -7.28 0.70 26.32
CA ALA A 136 -8.06 1.65 27.09
C ALA A 136 -9.11 2.32 26.19
N ASP A 137 -10.28 2.62 26.75
CA ASP A 137 -11.37 3.31 26.07
C ASP A 137 -11.98 2.55 24.88
N GLN A 138 -11.75 1.24 24.77
CA GLN A 138 -12.39 0.43 23.73
C GLN A 138 -13.91 0.35 23.87
N GLU A 139 -14.44 0.68 25.05
CA GLU A 139 -15.86 0.61 25.33
C GLU A 139 -16.61 1.92 25.03
N SER A 140 -15.90 2.94 24.62
CA SER A 140 -16.47 4.27 24.33
C SER A 140 -17.31 4.27 23.05
#